data_a8c5ebfee7cf66a83a8d0a5fdf194afd
#
_entry.id   a8c5ebfee7cf66a83a8d0a5fdf194afd
#
_cell.length_a   1.000
_cell.length_b   1.000
_cell.length_c   1.000
_cell.angle_alpha   90.00
_cell.angle_beta   90.00
_cell.angle_gamma   90.00
#
_symmetry.space_group_name_H-M   'P 1'
#
loop_
_entity.id
_entity.type
_entity.pdbx_description
1 polymer ?
#
loop_
_entity_poly.entity_id
_entity_poly.type
_entity_poly.pdbx_seq_one_letter_code
_entity_poly.pdbx_strand_id
1 'polypeptide(L)'
;GNYDAAAATNSITAYSLSTAPVDGLNVAASYYKVNDYDDGLTTENQLEEGGAYGVTYAIGNFTAGYGKSYKAPESTNLTTTTVEYYENRGLSLAMAVNDALSVSYTSETSESNAQHSPTVTYDVDVKSIQAAYSLGGATLSVARSNFDNVNYVNGDDQTETIIAMTFAF
;
A
#
# COMPACT_ATOMS: atom_id res chain seq x y z
N GLY A 1 -22.45 -14.41 -40.79
CA GLY A 1 -22.78 -14.23 -39.40
C GLY A 1 -21.83 -13.23 -38.80
N ASN A 2 -22.32 -12.02 -38.48
CA ASN A 2 -21.54 -11.04 -37.70
C ASN A 2 -21.44 -11.59 -36.30
N TYR A 3 -20.25 -11.92 -35.86
CA TYR A 3 -19.93 -12.04 -34.46
C TYR A 3 -19.68 -10.62 -33.93
N ASP A 4 -20.71 -9.97 -33.47
CA ASP A 4 -20.54 -8.88 -32.51
C ASP A 4 -20.01 -9.52 -31.23
N ALA A 5 -18.68 -9.56 -31.09
CA ALA A 5 -18.08 -9.73 -29.79
C ALA A 5 -18.42 -8.45 -29.01
N ALA A 6 -19.51 -8.46 -28.27
CA ALA A 6 -19.72 -7.47 -27.24
C ALA A 6 -18.49 -7.55 -26.34
N ALA A 7 -17.69 -6.50 -26.33
CA ALA A 7 -16.58 -6.43 -25.41
C ALA A 7 -17.14 -6.57 -23.99
N ALA A 8 -16.84 -7.70 -23.38
CA ALA A 8 -17.18 -7.93 -21.98
C ALA A 8 -16.50 -6.83 -21.15
N THR A 9 -17.27 -5.92 -20.61
CA THR A 9 -16.77 -4.86 -19.78
C THR A 9 -16.95 -5.27 -18.32
N ASN A 10 -15.86 -5.66 -17.67
CA ASN A 10 -15.86 -5.83 -16.23
C ASN A 10 -16.27 -4.51 -15.59
N SER A 11 -17.22 -4.54 -14.69
CA SER A 11 -17.60 -3.38 -13.91
C SER A 11 -16.91 -3.38 -12.57
N ILE A 12 -16.54 -2.20 -12.08
CA ILE A 12 -15.93 -2.03 -10.75
C ILE A 12 -16.93 -1.31 -9.86
N THR A 13 -17.15 -1.86 -8.67
CA THR A 13 -17.87 -1.19 -7.60
C THR A 13 -16.87 -0.72 -6.57
N ALA A 14 -16.87 0.57 -6.25
CA ALA A 14 -15.95 1.14 -5.28
C ALA A 14 -16.67 2.09 -4.32
N TYR A 15 -16.21 2.10 -3.08
CA TYR A 15 -16.67 2.97 -2.01
C TYR A 15 -15.47 3.61 -1.31
N SER A 16 -15.62 4.86 -0.91
CA SER A 16 -14.62 5.52 -0.08
C SER A 16 -15.30 6.45 0.92
N LEU A 17 -14.69 6.58 2.08
CA LEU A 17 -15.09 7.50 3.13
C LEU A 17 -13.84 8.13 3.71
N SER A 18 -13.87 9.45 3.91
CA SER A 18 -12.85 10.15 4.69
C SER A 18 -13.52 11.17 5.61
N THR A 19 -12.97 11.34 6.79
CA THR A 19 -13.49 12.28 7.80
C THR A 19 -12.38 12.78 8.71
N ALA A 20 -12.56 13.99 9.22
CA ALA A 20 -11.74 14.62 10.26
C ALA A 20 -12.64 14.94 11.46
N PRO A 21 -12.95 13.95 12.34
CA PRO A 21 -13.95 14.11 13.38
C PRO A 21 -13.54 15.09 14.50
N VAL A 22 -12.24 15.26 14.69
CA VAL A 22 -11.65 16.24 15.62
C VAL A 22 -10.40 16.84 15.00
N ASP A 23 -9.97 17.96 15.50
CA ASP A 23 -8.75 18.62 15.03
C ASP A 23 -7.54 17.71 15.11
N GLY A 24 -6.76 17.67 14.04
CA GLY A 24 -5.59 16.81 13.88
C GLY A 24 -5.88 15.34 13.56
N LEU A 25 -7.10 14.84 13.74
CA LEU A 25 -7.45 13.45 13.46
C LEU A 25 -8.09 13.29 12.08
N ASN A 26 -7.47 12.48 11.22
CA ASN A 26 -8.05 12.08 9.94
C ASN A 26 -8.23 10.56 9.91
N VAL A 27 -9.38 10.14 9.41
CA VAL A 27 -9.71 8.72 9.21
C VAL A 27 -10.19 8.55 7.78
N ALA A 28 -9.69 7.53 7.10
CA ALA A 28 -10.12 7.18 5.76
C ALA A 28 -10.28 5.68 5.61
N ALA A 29 -11.23 5.27 4.79
CA ALA A 29 -11.42 3.88 4.40
C ALA A 29 -11.89 3.81 2.95
N SER A 30 -11.49 2.74 2.26
CA SER A 30 -11.91 2.47 0.89
C SER A 30 -12.08 0.97 0.68
N TYR A 31 -12.94 0.62 -0.26
CA TYR A 31 -13.15 -0.75 -0.71
C TYR A 31 -13.49 -0.73 -2.20
N TYR A 32 -13.01 -1.70 -2.95
CA TYR A 32 -13.45 -1.94 -4.31
C TYR A 32 -13.56 -3.43 -4.59
N LYS A 33 -14.42 -3.75 -5.54
CA LYS A 33 -14.58 -5.08 -6.09
C LYS A 33 -14.79 -4.99 -7.60
N VAL A 34 -14.09 -5.84 -8.33
CA VAL A 34 -14.35 -6.09 -9.74
C VAL A 34 -15.51 -7.08 -9.82
N ASN A 35 -16.56 -6.72 -10.53
CA ASN A 35 -17.67 -7.62 -10.77
C ASN A 35 -17.36 -8.45 -12.01
N ASP A 36 -17.53 -9.74 -11.87
CA ASP A 36 -17.38 -10.67 -12.97
C ASP A 36 -18.39 -10.37 -14.08
N TYR A 37 -17.92 -10.51 -15.32
CA TYR A 37 -18.77 -10.63 -16.48
C TYR A 37 -18.64 -12.06 -17.00
N ASP A 38 -19.69 -12.83 -16.80
CA ASP A 38 -19.78 -14.18 -17.36
C ASP A 38 -19.90 -14.09 -18.88
N ASP A 39 -18.77 -14.20 -19.58
CA ASP A 39 -18.72 -14.32 -21.03
C ASP A 39 -18.96 -15.77 -21.50
N GLY A 40 -19.20 -16.69 -20.58
CA GLY A 40 -19.43 -18.11 -20.83
C GLY A 40 -18.16 -18.87 -21.26
N LEU A 41 -16.99 -18.22 -21.23
CA LEU A 41 -15.73 -18.79 -21.69
C LEU A 41 -14.78 -19.12 -20.56
N THR A 42 -14.78 -18.33 -19.50
CA THR A 42 -13.92 -18.52 -18.33
C THR A 42 -14.74 -18.34 -17.05
N THR A 43 -14.50 -19.17 -16.06
CA THR A 43 -15.02 -19.00 -14.71
C THR A 43 -13.87 -18.60 -13.81
N GLU A 44 -13.86 -17.36 -13.35
CA GLU A 44 -12.92 -16.92 -12.33
C GLU A 44 -13.33 -17.55 -11.01
N ASN A 45 -12.37 -18.21 -10.37
CA ASN A 45 -12.56 -18.77 -9.04
C ASN A 45 -12.34 -17.73 -7.93
N GLN A 46 -11.63 -16.64 -8.25
CA GLN A 46 -11.38 -15.51 -7.36
C GLN A 46 -11.46 -14.21 -8.17
N LEU A 47 -12.35 -13.31 -7.75
CA LEU A 47 -12.48 -11.98 -8.33
C LEU A 47 -11.53 -11.00 -7.62
N GLU A 48 -11.02 -10.03 -8.37
CA GLU A 48 -10.20 -8.99 -7.77
C GLU A 48 -11.05 -8.12 -6.84
N GLU A 49 -10.57 -7.98 -5.60
CA GLU A 49 -11.10 -7.02 -4.65
C GLU A 49 -9.99 -6.47 -3.77
N GLY A 50 -10.25 -5.35 -3.13
CA GLY A 50 -9.32 -4.76 -2.20
C GLY A 50 -9.95 -3.72 -1.32
N GLY A 51 -9.29 -3.45 -0.22
CA GLY A 51 -9.73 -2.44 0.73
C GLY A 51 -8.57 -1.88 1.52
N ALA A 52 -8.77 -0.68 2.03
CA ALA A 52 -7.80 -0.03 2.89
C ALA A 52 -8.51 0.82 3.94
N TYR A 53 -7.90 0.94 5.09
CA TYR A 53 -8.25 1.97 6.05
C TYR A 53 -6.98 2.56 6.66
N GLY A 54 -7.09 3.81 7.09
CA GLY A 54 -5.99 4.50 7.74
C GLY A 54 -6.48 5.55 8.70
N VAL A 55 -5.65 5.83 9.68
CA VAL A 55 -5.83 6.90 10.64
C VAL A 55 -4.53 7.68 10.77
N THR A 56 -4.62 9.00 10.78
CA THR A 56 -3.50 9.89 11.11
C THR A 56 -3.92 10.85 12.19
N TYR A 57 -3.01 11.13 13.11
CA TYR A 57 -3.21 12.12 14.16
C TYR A 57 -2.03 13.06 14.25
N ALA A 58 -2.30 14.35 14.14
CA ALA A 58 -1.32 15.42 14.26
C ALA A 58 -1.55 16.19 15.56
N ILE A 59 -0.49 16.38 16.32
CA ILE A 59 -0.49 17.18 17.56
C ILE A 59 0.80 17.99 17.67
N GLY A 60 0.68 19.31 17.65
CA GLY A 60 1.84 20.18 17.60
C GLY A 60 2.73 19.87 16.40
N ASN A 61 3.98 19.55 16.65
CA ASN A 61 4.97 19.23 15.62
C ASN A 61 5.01 17.74 15.24
N PHE A 62 4.17 16.90 15.85
CA PHE A 62 4.19 15.46 15.65
C PHE A 62 2.98 14.99 14.83
N THR A 63 3.20 14.02 13.97
CA THR A 63 2.15 13.28 13.29
C THR A 63 2.43 11.79 13.40
N ALA A 64 1.43 11.03 13.80
CA ALA A 64 1.46 9.57 13.77
C ALA A 64 0.38 9.05 12.81
N GLY A 65 0.68 7.96 12.12
CA GLY A 65 -0.25 7.32 11.19
C GLY A 65 -0.19 5.82 11.30
N TYR A 66 -1.34 5.18 11.13
CA TYR A 66 -1.46 3.73 10.99
C TYR A 66 -2.41 3.44 9.82
N GLY A 67 -2.06 2.45 9.03
CA GLY A 67 -2.89 1.99 7.93
C GLY A 67 -2.81 0.49 7.74
N LYS A 68 -3.89 -0.06 7.21
CA LYS A 68 -3.97 -1.45 6.80
C LYS A 68 -4.69 -1.53 5.46
N SER A 69 -4.19 -2.38 4.57
CA SER A 69 -4.84 -2.66 3.29
C SER A 69 -4.75 -4.13 2.96
N TYR A 70 -5.65 -4.60 2.11
CA TYR A 70 -5.56 -5.91 1.50
C TYR A 70 -5.92 -5.82 0.03
N LYS A 71 -5.41 -6.78 -0.75
CA LYS A 71 -5.77 -7.01 -2.13
C LYS A 71 -5.85 -8.50 -2.41
N ALA A 72 -7.01 -8.99 -2.83
CA ALA A 72 -7.19 -10.31 -3.43
C ALA A 72 -7.01 -10.13 -4.95
N PRO A 73 -6.02 -10.78 -5.60
CA PRO A 73 -5.88 -10.73 -7.05
C PRO A 73 -6.93 -11.59 -7.73
N GLU A 74 -7.27 -11.25 -8.98
CA GLU A 74 -8.06 -12.14 -9.83
C GLU A 74 -7.32 -13.46 -10.11
N SER A 75 -8.04 -14.57 -10.10
CA SER A 75 -7.48 -15.87 -10.45
C SER A 75 -8.53 -16.81 -11.05
N THR A 76 -8.24 -17.38 -12.21
CA THR A 76 -9.06 -18.39 -12.86
C THR A 76 -8.79 -19.81 -12.35
N ASN A 77 -7.69 -20.02 -11.64
CA ASN A 77 -7.31 -21.34 -11.13
C ASN A 77 -6.73 -21.23 -9.72
N LEU A 78 -7.49 -21.66 -8.73
CA LEU A 78 -7.08 -21.70 -7.34
C LEU A 78 -6.31 -22.99 -7.08
N THR A 79 -4.98 -22.87 -7.04
CA THR A 79 -4.06 -23.96 -6.65
C THR A 79 -3.52 -23.71 -5.25
N THR A 80 -2.81 -24.67 -4.70
CA THR A 80 -2.16 -24.54 -3.38
C THR A 80 -1.11 -23.43 -3.32
N THR A 81 -0.67 -22.92 -4.48
CA THR A 81 0.32 -21.82 -4.58
C THR A 81 -0.31 -20.50 -5.02
N THR A 82 -1.61 -20.47 -5.30
CA THR A 82 -2.30 -19.24 -5.67
C THR A 82 -2.43 -18.34 -4.44
N VAL A 83 -2.04 -17.08 -4.58
CA VAL A 83 -2.22 -16.10 -3.52
C VAL A 83 -3.70 -15.77 -3.38
N GLU A 84 -4.26 -16.00 -2.21
CA GLU A 84 -5.62 -15.63 -1.88
C GLU A 84 -5.73 -14.13 -1.68
N TYR A 85 -4.82 -13.56 -0.90
CA TYR A 85 -4.72 -12.12 -0.72
C TYR A 85 -3.33 -11.69 -0.23
N TYR A 86 -3.01 -10.44 -0.48
CA TYR A 86 -1.92 -9.71 0.15
C TYR A 86 -2.50 -8.81 1.23
N GLU A 87 -1.89 -8.80 2.40
CA GLU A 87 -2.23 -7.88 3.48
C GLU A 87 -1.03 -6.98 3.77
N ASN A 88 -1.27 -5.66 3.86
CA ASN A 88 -0.24 -4.70 4.20
C ASN A 88 -0.67 -3.93 5.44
N ARG A 89 0.27 -3.68 6.34
CA ARG A 89 0.10 -2.81 7.51
C ARG A 89 1.28 -1.87 7.62
N GLY A 90 1.00 -0.64 7.99
CA GLY A 90 2.04 0.39 8.11
C GLY A 90 1.83 1.29 9.29
N LEU A 91 2.95 1.67 9.91
CA LEU A 91 3.04 2.70 10.94
C LEU A 91 3.93 3.83 10.42
N SER A 92 3.51 5.07 10.61
CA SER A 92 4.32 6.25 10.30
C SER A 92 4.40 7.19 11.49
N LEU A 93 5.57 7.79 11.66
CA LEU A 93 5.81 8.86 12.64
C LEU A 93 6.55 9.98 11.92
N ALA A 94 6.12 11.21 12.08
CA ALA A 94 6.78 12.38 11.53
C ALA A 94 6.88 13.50 12.57
N MET A 95 7.91 14.30 12.47
CA MET A 95 8.13 15.45 13.34
C MET A 95 8.74 16.61 12.55
N ALA A 96 8.14 17.79 12.67
CA ALA A 96 8.78 19.04 12.30
C ALA A 96 9.73 19.45 13.45
N VAL A 97 11.03 19.28 13.25
CA VAL A 97 12.05 19.62 14.27
C VAL A 97 12.11 21.14 14.46
N ASN A 98 12.02 21.87 13.35
CA ASN A 98 11.90 23.33 13.30
C ASN A 98 11.30 23.73 11.92
N ASP A 99 11.23 25.02 11.63
CA ASP A 99 10.65 25.55 10.38
C ASP A 99 11.36 25.07 9.10
N ALA A 100 12.61 24.63 9.21
CA ALA A 100 13.41 24.19 8.07
C ALA A 100 13.61 22.66 8.01
N LEU A 101 13.58 21.96 9.15
CA LEU A 101 13.92 20.53 9.25
C LEU A 101 12.73 19.68 9.66
N SER A 102 12.40 18.67 8.86
CA SER A 102 11.48 17.60 9.23
C SER A 102 12.17 16.24 9.14
N VAL A 103 11.73 15.31 9.99
CA VAL A 103 12.15 13.92 10.00
C VAL A 103 10.94 13.01 10.05
N SER A 104 11.04 11.83 9.44
CA SER A 104 9.99 10.82 9.54
C SER A 104 10.57 9.40 9.57
N TYR A 105 9.79 8.50 10.13
CA TYR A 105 10.04 7.07 10.17
C TYR A 105 8.77 6.33 9.72
N THR A 106 8.95 5.33 8.87
CA THR A 106 7.87 4.41 8.49
C THR A 106 8.31 2.97 8.70
N SER A 107 7.38 2.14 9.09
CA SER A 107 7.56 0.68 9.17
C SER A 107 6.34 0.03 8.54
N GLU A 108 6.57 -0.77 7.52
CA GLU A 108 5.54 -1.46 6.76
C GLU A 108 5.84 -2.96 6.72
N THR A 109 4.80 -3.77 6.82
CA THR A 109 4.87 -5.22 6.65
C THR A 109 3.85 -5.62 5.59
N SER A 110 4.28 -6.43 4.63
CA SER A 110 3.42 -7.03 3.61
C SER A 110 3.43 -8.54 3.78
N GLU A 111 2.26 -9.12 3.97
CA GLU A 111 2.03 -10.57 4.09
C GLU A 111 1.40 -11.08 2.79
N SER A 112 1.89 -12.22 2.29
CA SER A 112 1.29 -12.95 1.17
C SER A 112 0.61 -14.20 1.72
N ASN A 113 -0.70 -14.31 1.53
CA ASN A 113 -1.48 -15.44 1.99
C ASN A 113 -1.83 -16.34 0.82
N ALA A 114 -1.29 -17.55 0.80
CA ALA A 114 -1.58 -18.54 -0.24
C ALA A 114 -2.73 -19.44 0.20
N GLN A 115 -3.71 -19.63 -0.68
CA GLN A 115 -4.86 -20.46 -0.41
C GLN A 115 -4.41 -21.93 -0.28
N HIS A 116 -4.79 -22.59 0.81
CA HIS A 116 -4.54 -24.01 1.08
C HIS A 116 -3.08 -24.46 1.16
N SER A 117 -2.10 -23.55 1.21
CA SER A 117 -0.72 -23.93 1.36
C SER A 117 -0.26 -23.78 2.81
N PRO A 118 0.26 -24.85 3.43
CA PRO A 118 1.01 -24.73 4.68
C PRO A 118 2.44 -24.21 4.43
N THR A 119 2.74 -23.76 3.23
CA THR A 119 4.08 -23.25 2.90
C THR A 119 4.31 -21.98 3.71
N VAL A 120 5.42 -21.94 4.43
CA VAL A 120 5.85 -20.76 5.16
C VAL A 120 6.07 -19.66 4.15
N THR A 121 5.24 -18.64 4.19
CA THR A 121 5.49 -17.38 3.49
C THR A 121 6.30 -16.46 4.41
N TYR A 122 7.24 -15.76 3.86
CA TYR A 122 8.01 -14.76 4.59
C TYR A 122 7.37 -13.40 4.34
N ASP A 123 7.21 -12.62 5.40
CA ASP A 123 6.68 -11.26 5.27
C ASP A 123 7.78 -10.36 4.70
N VAL A 124 7.39 -9.45 3.84
CA VAL A 124 8.27 -8.36 3.42
C VAL A 124 8.15 -7.24 4.44
N ASP A 125 9.25 -6.95 5.15
CA ASP A 125 9.32 -5.82 6.06
C ASP A 125 10.11 -4.67 5.42
N VAL A 126 9.55 -3.46 5.52
CA VAL A 126 10.19 -2.23 5.05
C VAL A 126 10.29 -1.24 6.20
N LYS A 127 11.50 -0.76 6.47
CA LYS A 127 11.75 0.30 7.46
C LYS A 127 12.47 1.45 6.77
N SER A 128 11.91 2.65 6.87
CA SER A 128 12.43 3.84 6.22
C SER A 128 12.60 4.98 7.20
N ILE A 129 13.74 5.65 7.15
CA ILE A 129 13.97 6.92 7.82
C ILE A 129 14.21 8.00 6.76
N GLN A 130 13.60 9.16 6.95
CA GLN A 130 13.68 10.26 6.01
C GLN A 130 13.95 11.58 6.75
N ALA A 131 14.67 12.47 6.10
CA ALA A 131 14.83 13.84 6.56
C ALA A 131 14.72 14.79 5.36
N ALA A 132 14.11 15.96 5.58
CA ALA A 132 14.02 17.03 4.60
C ALA A 132 14.43 18.36 5.24
N TYR A 133 15.29 19.10 4.56
CA TYR A 133 15.78 20.39 5.01
C TYR A 133 15.53 21.47 3.94
N SER A 134 14.81 22.50 4.32
CA SER A 134 14.46 23.66 3.46
C SER A 134 15.53 24.74 3.55
N LEU A 135 16.07 25.13 2.41
CA LEU A 135 17.12 26.16 2.21
C LEU A 135 16.55 27.33 1.40
N GLY A 136 15.59 28.05 1.95
CA GLY A 136 14.91 29.11 1.21
C GLY A 136 14.09 28.54 0.02
N GLY A 137 14.50 28.80 -1.22
CA GLY A 137 13.83 28.27 -2.42
C GLY A 137 14.19 26.82 -2.82
N ALA A 138 14.97 26.11 -2.00
CA ALA A 138 15.37 24.73 -2.26
C ALA A 138 15.06 23.81 -1.07
N THR A 139 14.78 22.54 -1.33
CA THR A 139 14.65 21.50 -0.30
C THR A 139 15.55 20.33 -0.63
N LEU A 140 16.42 19.98 0.29
CA LEU A 140 17.23 18.77 0.26
C LEU A 140 16.53 17.68 1.06
N SER A 141 16.33 16.51 0.47
CA SER A 141 15.73 15.33 1.12
C SER A 141 16.67 14.13 1.02
N VAL A 142 16.70 13.36 2.09
CA VAL A 142 17.42 12.09 2.17
C VAL A 142 16.46 11.06 2.74
N ALA A 143 16.39 9.89 2.09
CA ALA A 143 15.65 8.74 2.58
C ALA A 143 16.56 7.51 2.56
N ARG A 144 16.48 6.69 3.61
CA ARG A 144 17.12 5.38 3.67
C ARG A 144 16.08 4.34 4.06
N SER A 145 15.95 3.32 3.19
CA SER A 145 15.02 2.22 3.37
C SER A 145 15.76 0.90 3.43
N ASN A 146 15.40 0.06 4.38
CA ASN A 146 15.81 -1.33 4.46
C ASN A 146 14.59 -2.20 4.15
N PHE A 147 14.80 -3.20 3.31
CA PHE A 147 13.79 -4.17 2.88
C PHE A 147 14.28 -5.55 3.31
N ASP A 148 13.51 -6.25 4.09
CA ASP A 148 13.78 -7.62 4.50
C ASP A 148 12.85 -8.55 3.71
N ASN A 149 13.35 -9.69 3.21
CA ASN A 149 12.63 -10.74 2.47
C ASN A 149 11.89 -10.23 1.20
N VAL A 150 12.52 -9.42 0.38
CA VAL A 150 11.95 -8.91 -0.88
C VAL A 150 11.37 -10.06 -1.70
N ASN A 151 10.26 -9.81 -2.38
CA ASN A 151 9.51 -10.84 -3.13
C ASN A 151 9.04 -12.03 -2.27
N TYR A 152 8.91 -11.87 -0.96
CA TYR A 152 8.54 -12.93 0.00
C TYR A 152 9.54 -14.09 0.02
N VAL A 153 10.81 -13.80 -0.27
CA VAL A 153 11.91 -14.77 -0.29
C VAL A 153 12.80 -14.56 0.93
N ASN A 154 12.99 -15.60 1.71
CA ASN A 154 13.82 -15.55 2.93
C ASN A 154 15.25 -15.09 2.65
N GLY A 155 15.65 -14.03 3.31
CA GLY A 155 17.01 -13.48 3.22
C GLY A 155 17.33 -12.72 1.93
N ASP A 156 16.32 -12.40 1.10
CA ASP A 156 16.48 -11.46 0.00
C ASP A 156 16.34 -10.02 0.55
N ASP A 157 17.40 -9.53 1.15
CA ASP A 157 17.42 -8.26 1.85
C ASP A 157 18.07 -7.18 0.97
N GLN A 158 17.48 -6.00 0.97
CA GLN A 158 17.95 -4.86 0.18
C GLN A 158 18.01 -3.58 1.02
N THR A 159 18.86 -2.67 0.62
CA THR A 159 18.95 -1.34 1.20
C THR A 159 19.02 -0.31 0.09
N GLU A 160 18.19 0.72 0.18
CA GLU A 160 18.17 1.83 -0.74
C GLU A 160 18.43 3.15 -0.01
N THR A 161 19.18 4.07 -0.65
CA THR A 161 19.35 5.43 -0.18
C THR A 161 19.06 6.38 -1.32
N ILE A 162 18.11 7.29 -1.12
CA ILE A 162 17.71 8.30 -2.09
C ILE A 162 18.11 9.67 -1.53
N ILE A 163 18.78 10.48 -2.35
CA ILE A 163 19.06 11.89 -2.08
C ILE A 163 18.42 12.69 -3.21
N ALA A 164 17.57 13.64 -2.86
CA ALA A 164 16.89 14.48 -3.82
C ALA A 164 16.98 15.95 -3.43
N MET A 165 17.05 16.84 -4.43
CA MET A 165 16.96 18.28 -4.26
C MET A 165 15.89 18.83 -5.17
N THR A 166 14.96 19.60 -4.60
CA THR A 166 13.89 20.29 -5.33
C THR A 166 14.06 21.79 -5.20
N PHE A 167 13.70 22.52 -6.27
CA PHE A 167 13.77 23.98 -6.31
C PHE A 167 12.36 24.51 -6.58
N ALA A 168 11.95 25.55 -5.84
CA ALA A 168 10.75 26.34 -6.12
C ALA A 168 11.17 27.61 -6.90
N PHE A 169 10.55 27.86 -8.05
CA PHE A 169 10.76 29.03 -8.92
C PHE A 169 9.53 29.91 -8.91
#